data_bdb2b5e17924242cfca1023e60b9c84f
#
_entry.id   bdb2b5e17924242cfca1023e60b9c84f
#
_cell.length_a   1.000
_cell.length_b   1.000
_cell.length_c   1.000
_cell.angle_alpha   90.00
_cell.angle_beta   90.00
_cell.angle_gamma   90.00
#
_symmetry.space_group_name_H-M   'P 1'
#
loop_
_entity.id
_entity.type
_entity.pdbx_description
1 polymer ?
#
loop_
_entity_poly.entity_id
_entity_poly.type
_entity_poly.pdbx_seq_one_letter_code
_entity_poly.pdbx_strand_id
1 'polypeptide(L)'
;MESLAVSIASERRRLFVGREAELAALDAWLGEPDPPTRLFHVTGMGGIGKSTLLRRMVEQARAARVTGIWIDGRATSATPAGFLAYLAAMFDFPGRLTLERIRAGVLTRRLSGRAIWCVDNYEALEPIHEWLWEAVFPELPARGHLVVLASRGIPAASWRTDPGWRTRARHLPLEPWSPVEATEYLRRVGIPERHIEPLVRATGGQPLAVALAADAFLTRAKPLEEAALAATREVSASLMWEAAGKKLEPLLEVLAVVPEVDLPLFREVADAPPSDEQLLALGRLSFVEPTGGGFGLHDVARRHLLTDLRDRDPARFRILRRRAVHALMARLDSANRKTRRAIAASLLTISADTLPSVEPYANLNALDAVQL
;
A
#
# COMPACT_ATOMS: atom_id res chain seq x y z
N MET A 1 4.76 -1.00 38.72
CA MET A 1 5.70 -1.24 37.60
C MET A 1 4.89 -1.25 36.30
N GLU A 2 5.25 -0.43 35.35
CA GLU A 2 4.64 -0.40 34.02
C GLU A 2 5.05 -1.66 33.26
N SER A 3 4.08 -2.34 32.61
CA SER A 3 4.41 -3.53 31.81
C SER A 3 5.12 -3.15 30.51
N LEU A 4 5.97 -4.03 29.99
CA LEU A 4 6.64 -3.83 28.70
C LEU A 4 5.64 -3.54 27.56
N ALA A 5 4.45 -4.17 27.60
CA ALA A 5 3.39 -3.92 26.62
C ALA A 5 2.90 -2.47 26.64
N VAL A 6 2.75 -1.88 27.82
CA VAL A 6 2.32 -0.47 27.98
C VAL A 6 3.41 0.47 27.46
N SER A 7 4.66 0.19 27.80
CA SER A 7 5.82 0.98 27.31
C SER A 7 5.91 0.93 25.76
N ILE A 8 5.79 -0.26 25.16
CA ILE A 8 5.79 -0.40 23.69
C ILE A 8 4.61 0.35 23.06
N ALA A 9 3.41 0.27 23.63
CA ALA A 9 2.24 0.97 23.13
C ALA A 9 2.40 2.50 23.25
N SER A 10 3.02 2.98 24.34
CA SER A 10 3.32 4.40 24.53
C SER A 10 4.28 4.91 23.45
N GLU A 11 5.35 4.17 23.18
CA GLU A 11 6.33 4.55 22.16
C GLU A 11 5.75 4.53 20.75
N ARG A 12 4.92 3.53 20.42
CA ARG A 12 4.17 3.50 19.16
C ARG A 12 3.27 4.71 18.99
N ARG A 13 2.59 5.16 20.06
CA ARG A 13 1.77 6.37 20.02
C ARG A 13 2.60 7.63 19.82
N ARG A 14 3.73 7.71 20.51
CA ARG A 14 4.66 8.85 20.40
C ARG A 14 5.17 9.04 18.97
N LEU A 15 5.47 7.92 18.27
CA LEU A 15 6.01 7.92 16.92
C LEU A 15 4.94 7.87 15.82
N PHE A 16 3.66 7.77 16.19
CA PHE A 16 2.59 7.78 15.20
C PHE A 16 2.38 9.19 14.64
N VAL A 17 2.45 9.33 13.30
CA VAL A 17 2.23 10.60 12.59
C VAL A 17 1.25 10.40 11.44
N GLY A 18 0.53 11.48 11.11
CA GLY A 18 -0.42 11.49 10.02
C GLY A 18 -1.65 10.61 10.24
N ARG A 19 -2.35 10.32 9.16
CA ARG A 19 -3.54 9.47 9.15
C ARG A 19 -4.76 10.07 9.83
N GLU A 20 -4.81 11.41 9.89
CA GLU A 20 -5.90 12.14 10.52
C GLU A 20 -7.23 11.86 9.85
N ALA A 21 -7.26 11.73 8.51
CA ALA A 21 -8.49 11.47 7.76
C ALA A 21 -9.07 10.07 8.05
N GLU A 22 -8.18 9.07 8.16
CA GLU A 22 -8.55 7.69 8.45
C GLU A 22 -9.01 7.53 9.90
N LEU A 23 -8.33 8.19 10.83
CA LEU A 23 -8.72 8.21 12.25
C LEU A 23 -10.02 9.00 12.47
N ALA A 24 -10.20 10.13 11.78
CA ALA A 24 -11.46 10.89 11.81
C ALA A 24 -12.64 10.07 11.28
N ALA A 25 -12.41 9.18 10.29
CA ALA A 25 -13.45 8.27 9.82
C ALA A 25 -13.87 7.27 10.92
N LEU A 26 -12.91 6.79 11.72
CA LEU A 26 -13.21 5.94 12.87
C LEU A 26 -13.91 6.74 13.98
N ASP A 27 -13.46 7.97 14.27
CA ASP A 27 -14.09 8.82 15.28
C ASP A 27 -15.55 9.13 14.95
N ALA A 28 -15.84 9.43 13.69
CA ALA A 28 -17.21 9.59 13.21
C ALA A 28 -18.03 8.31 13.44
N TRP A 29 -17.48 7.14 13.13
CA TRP A 29 -18.13 5.85 13.39
C TRP A 29 -18.34 5.60 14.89
N LEU A 30 -17.38 5.92 15.74
CA LEU A 30 -17.47 5.76 17.19
C LEU A 30 -18.50 6.70 17.81
N GLY A 31 -18.64 7.91 17.26
CA GLY A 31 -19.58 8.94 17.75
C GLY A 31 -21.05 8.65 17.45
N GLU A 32 -21.34 7.82 16.45
CA GLU A 32 -22.71 7.45 16.09
C GLU A 32 -23.15 6.16 16.80
N PRO A 33 -24.36 6.11 17.37
CA PRO A 33 -24.89 4.88 18.00
C PRO A 33 -25.10 3.74 17.00
N ASP A 34 -25.54 4.06 15.78
CA ASP A 34 -25.79 3.09 14.70
C ASP A 34 -25.32 3.65 13.34
N PRO A 35 -24.00 3.77 13.12
CA PRO A 35 -23.47 4.33 11.88
C PRO A 35 -23.83 3.44 10.69
N PRO A 36 -24.12 4.01 9.50
CA PRO A 36 -24.45 3.22 8.31
C PRO A 36 -23.27 2.41 7.79
N THR A 37 -22.05 2.90 8.01
CA THR A 37 -20.82 2.22 7.58
C THR A 37 -20.55 0.99 8.43
N ARG A 38 -20.30 -0.14 7.77
CA ARG A 38 -20.02 -1.45 8.37
C ARG A 38 -18.64 -1.99 8.01
N LEU A 39 -17.99 -1.39 7.04
CA LEU A 39 -16.69 -1.82 6.56
C LEU A 39 -15.81 -0.65 6.17
N PHE A 40 -14.57 -0.67 6.65
CA PHE A 40 -13.46 0.09 6.10
C PHE A 40 -12.51 -0.86 5.37
N HIS A 41 -12.12 -0.50 4.16
CA HIS A 41 -11.06 -1.21 3.44
C HIS A 41 -9.85 -0.29 3.30
N VAL A 42 -8.86 -0.53 4.12
CA VAL A 42 -7.57 0.16 4.13
C VAL A 42 -6.66 -0.51 3.11
N THR A 43 -6.22 0.22 2.11
CA THR A 43 -5.34 -0.32 1.07
C THR A 43 -4.07 0.50 0.94
N GLY A 44 -3.05 -0.07 0.31
CA GLY A 44 -1.80 0.62 0.03
C GLY A 44 -0.60 -0.33 0.01
N MET A 45 0.50 0.15 -0.54
CA MET A 45 1.73 -0.61 -0.74
C MET A 45 2.31 -1.22 0.55
N GLY A 46 3.21 -2.19 0.40
CA GLY A 46 3.98 -2.73 1.51
C GLY A 46 4.73 -1.63 2.29
N GLY A 47 4.69 -1.69 3.62
CA GLY A 47 5.38 -0.70 4.46
C GLY A 47 4.71 0.67 4.58
N ILE A 48 3.52 0.89 3.99
CA ILE A 48 2.81 2.18 4.06
C ILE A 48 2.18 2.48 5.44
N GLY A 49 2.20 1.53 6.35
CA GLY A 49 1.68 1.71 7.71
C GLY A 49 0.28 1.17 7.97
N LYS A 50 -0.29 0.30 7.14
CA LYS A 50 -1.63 -0.31 7.33
C LYS A 50 -1.78 -0.96 8.70
N SER A 51 -0.90 -1.89 9.06
CA SER A 51 -0.93 -2.58 10.36
C SER A 51 -0.77 -1.63 11.54
N THR A 52 0.01 -0.57 11.37
CA THR A 52 0.20 0.48 12.38
C THR A 52 -1.09 1.27 12.57
N LEU A 53 -1.77 1.64 11.48
CA LEU A 53 -3.06 2.31 11.53
C LEU A 53 -4.13 1.42 12.20
N LEU A 54 -4.23 0.15 11.82
CA LEU A 54 -5.19 -0.77 12.43
C LEU A 54 -4.97 -0.92 13.95
N ARG A 55 -3.70 -1.03 14.39
CA ARG A 55 -3.38 -1.04 15.83
C ARG A 55 -3.86 0.22 16.53
N ARG A 56 -3.64 1.39 15.90
CA ARG A 56 -4.09 2.67 16.42
C ARG A 56 -5.61 2.74 16.49
N MET A 57 -6.32 2.25 15.48
CA MET A 57 -7.79 2.14 15.48
C MET A 57 -8.29 1.24 16.61
N VAL A 58 -7.63 0.10 16.86
CA VAL A 58 -7.98 -0.79 18.00
C VAL A 58 -7.79 -0.09 19.34
N GLU A 59 -6.69 0.65 19.52
CA GLU A 59 -6.44 1.41 20.74
C GLU A 59 -7.51 2.48 20.95
N GLN A 60 -7.87 3.22 19.92
CA GLN A 60 -8.88 4.27 19.94
C GLN A 60 -10.29 3.71 20.25
N ALA A 61 -10.65 2.59 19.63
CA ALA A 61 -11.89 1.89 19.91
C ALA A 61 -11.97 1.43 21.38
N ARG A 62 -10.88 0.85 21.91
CA ARG A 62 -10.80 0.44 23.32
C ARG A 62 -10.95 1.62 24.28
N ALA A 63 -10.35 2.76 23.97
CA ALA A 63 -10.53 3.98 24.75
C ALA A 63 -12.00 4.46 24.76
N ALA A 64 -12.73 4.22 23.68
CA ALA A 64 -14.17 4.46 23.54
C ALA A 64 -15.05 3.31 24.08
N ARG A 65 -14.47 2.33 24.80
CA ARG A 65 -15.15 1.13 25.33
C ARG A 65 -15.78 0.24 24.24
N VAL A 66 -15.22 0.24 23.06
CA VAL A 66 -15.57 -0.65 21.94
C VAL A 66 -14.58 -1.81 21.90
N THR A 67 -15.07 -3.04 21.75
CA THR A 67 -14.22 -4.23 21.69
C THR A 67 -13.37 -4.23 20.43
N GLY A 68 -12.04 -4.28 20.57
CA GLY A 68 -11.12 -4.42 19.44
C GLY A 68 -10.71 -5.87 19.23
N ILE A 69 -11.04 -6.43 18.08
CA ILE A 69 -10.72 -7.80 17.66
C ILE A 69 -9.65 -7.70 16.58
N TRP A 70 -8.57 -8.47 16.74
CA TRP A 70 -7.46 -8.50 15.78
C TRP A 70 -7.34 -9.86 15.14
N ILE A 71 -7.39 -9.90 13.80
CA ILE A 71 -7.21 -11.10 12.99
C ILE A 71 -6.02 -10.84 12.08
N ASP A 72 -5.03 -11.74 12.11
CA ASP A 72 -3.96 -11.74 11.12
C ASP A 72 -4.27 -12.80 10.05
N GLY A 73 -4.52 -12.36 8.83
CA GLY A 73 -4.81 -13.24 7.70
C GLY A 73 -3.74 -14.30 7.44
N ARG A 74 -2.47 -13.98 7.78
CA ARG A 74 -1.35 -14.94 7.64
C ARG A 74 -1.32 -16.00 8.72
N ALA A 75 -1.95 -15.76 9.85
CA ALA A 75 -2.03 -16.71 10.96
C ALA A 75 -3.17 -17.72 10.78
N THR A 76 -4.00 -17.55 9.76
CA THR A 76 -5.12 -18.45 9.47
C THR A 76 -4.83 -19.30 8.22
N SER A 77 -5.41 -20.49 8.14
CA SER A 77 -5.49 -21.20 6.87
C SER A 77 -6.53 -20.52 5.97
N ALA A 78 -6.16 -20.24 4.72
CA ALA A 78 -7.06 -19.62 3.74
C ALA A 78 -8.11 -20.63 3.19
N THR A 79 -8.77 -21.33 4.10
CA THR A 79 -9.90 -22.22 3.85
C THR A 79 -11.05 -21.88 4.81
N PRO A 80 -12.33 -22.07 4.42
CA PRO A 80 -13.46 -21.86 5.33
C PRO A 80 -13.32 -22.58 6.66
N ALA A 81 -12.91 -23.84 6.64
CA ALA A 81 -12.73 -24.63 7.87
C ALA A 81 -11.59 -24.10 8.74
N GLY A 82 -10.46 -23.68 8.14
CA GLY A 82 -9.32 -23.11 8.86
C GLY A 82 -9.66 -21.76 9.50
N PHE A 83 -10.35 -20.89 8.78
CA PHE A 83 -10.81 -19.60 9.32
C PHE A 83 -11.80 -19.77 10.48
N LEU A 84 -12.75 -20.69 10.36
CA LEU A 84 -13.68 -21.00 11.46
C LEU A 84 -12.97 -21.59 12.67
N ALA A 85 -11.96 -22.46 12.48
CA ALA A 85 -11.14 -23.00 13.56
C ALA A 85 -10.34 -21.90 14.26
N TYR A 86 -9.79 -20.95 13.50
CA TYR A 86 -9.09 -19.79 14.06
C TYR A 86 -10.02 -18.91 14.91
N LEU A 87 -11.24 -18.60 14.42
CA LEU A 87 -12.24 -17.87 15.19
C LEU A 87 -12.67 -18.64 16.45
N ALA A 88 -12.84 -19.97 16.35
CA ALA A 88 -13.20 -20.81 17.49
C ALA A 88 -12.13 -20.72 18.59
N ALA A 89 -10.85 -20.81 18.23
CA ALA A 89 -9.74 -20.67 19.16
C ALA A 89 -9.66 -19.26 19.75
N MET A 90 -9.82 -18.22 18.92
CA MET A 90 -9.76 -16.83 19.38
C MET A 90 -10.84 -16.48 20.42
N PHE A 91 -12.04 -17.01 20.26
CA PHE A 91 -13.16 -16.73 21.14
C PHE A 91 -13.40 -17.83 22.21
N ASP A 92 -12.50 -18.79 22.30
CA ASP A 92 -12.61 -19.93 23.21
C ASP A 92 -14.00 -20.62 23.13
N PHE A 93 -14.40 -20.97 21.89
CA PHE A 93 -15.64 -21.67 21.65
C PHE A 93 -15.51 -23.15 21.97
N PRO A 94 -16.42 -23.72 22.78
CA PRO A 94 -16.45 -25.14 23.01
C PRO A 94 -16.84 -25.91 21.75
N GLY A 95 -15.97 -26.78 21.28
CA GLY A 95 -16.15 -27.60 20.09
C GLY A 95 -16.01 -26.82 18.78
N ARG A 96 -16.41 -27.45 17.67
CA ARG A 96 -16.22 -26.91 16.32
C ARG A 96 -17.18 -25.73 16.06
N LEU A 97 -16.65 -24.61 15.60
CA LEU A 97 -17.44 -23.50 15.07
C LEU A 97 -17.82 -23.84 13.62
N THR A 98 -19.11 -23.72 13.29
CA THR A 98 -19.63 -23.91 11.94
C THR A 98 -20.39 -22.68 11.48
N LEU A 99 -20.63 -22.54 10.18
CA LEU A 99 -21.39 -21.42 9.62
C LEU A 99 -22.83 -21.38 10.18
N GLU A 100 -23.46 -22.56 10.36
CA GLU A 100 -24.81 -22.65 10.97
C GLU A 100 -24.82 -22.09 12.40
N ARG A 101 -23.78 -22.35 13.18
CA ARG A 101 -23.65 -21.80 14.54
C ARG A 101 -23.46 -20.28 14.52
N ILE A 102 -22.71 -19.75 13.53
CA ILE A 102 -22.60 -18.32 13.33
C ILE A 102 -23.96 -17.72 12.98
N ARG A 103 -24.66 -18.29 11.99
CA ARG A 103 -26.04 -17.91 11.61
C ARG A 103 -27.02 -18.00 12.76
N ALA A 104 -26.85 -18.97 13.65
CA ALA A 104 -27.63 -19.06 14.88
C ALA A 104 -27.26 -18.01 15.95
N GLY A 105 -26.46 -17.01 15.58
CA GLY A 105 -26.12 -15.86 16.42
C GLY A 105 -25.11 -16.14 17.55
N VAL A 106 -24.28 -17.17 17.40
CA VAL A 106 -23.25 -17.49 18.40
C VAL A 106 -22.26 -16.33 18.59
N LEU A 107 -21.83 -15.68 17.51
CA LEU A 107 -20.96 -14.50 17.60
C LEU A 107 -21.67 -13.31 18.24
N THR A 108 -22.93 -13.07 17.87
CA THR A 108 -23.76 -12.01 18.46
C THR A 108 -23.92 -12.16 19.96
N ARG A 109 -24.15 -13.39 20.44
CA ARG A 109 -24.26 -13.67 21.87
C ARG A 109 -22.94 -13.56 22.64
N ARG A 110 -21.82 -13.91 21.98
CA ARG A 110 -20.48 -13.84 22.60
C ARG A 110 -19.93 -12.41 22.63
N LEU A 111 -20.29 -11.61 21.65
CA LEU A 111 -19.87 -10.22 21.48
C LEU A 111 -21.03 -9.28 21.83
N SER A 112 -21.32 -9.20 23.13
CA SER A 112 -22.28 -8.22 23.62
C SER A 112 -21.68 -6.82 23.52
N GLY A 113 -22.32 -5.93 22.74
CA GLY A 113 -21.87 -4.55 22.57
C GLY A 113 -21.21 -4.24 21.24
N ARG A 114 -20.59 -3.06 21.15
CA ARG A 114 -19.93 -2.58 19.94
C ARG A 114 -18.55 -3.23 19.78
N ALA A 115 -18.18 -3.53 18.54
CA ALA A 115 -16.87 -4.11 18.22
C ALA A 115 -16.30 -3.62 16.88
N ILE A 116 -14.98 -3.51 16.82
CA ILE A 116 -14.25 -3.40 15.55
C ILE A 116 -13.45 -4.68 15.29
N TRP A 117 -13.54 -5.18 14.07
CA TRP A 117 -12.85 -6.38 13.58
C TRP A 117 -11.74 -5.96 12.63
N CYS A 118 -10.52 -5.88 13.12
CA CYS A 118 -9.37 -5.53 12.30
C CYS A 118 -8.75 -6.79 11.71
N VAL A 119 -8.84 -6.95 10.39
CA VAL A 119 -8.24 -8.05 9.63
C VAL A 119 -7.02 -7.51 8.90
N ASP A 120 -5.85 -7.77 9.44
CA ASP A 120 -4.58 -7.41 8.82
C ASP A 120 -4.13 -8.49 7.82
N ASN A 121 -3.32 -8.11 6.82
CA ASN A 121 -2.87 -9.00 5.75
C ASN A 121 -4.03 -9.73 5.05
N TYR A 122 -5.13 -9.01 4.76
CA TYR A 122 -6.34 -9.59 4.19
C TYR A 122 -6.10 -10.26 2.82
N GLU A 123 -5.08 -9.86 2.08
CA GLU A 123 -4.67 -10.51 0.86
C GLU A 123 -4.33 -12.01 1.03
N ALA A 124 -3.92 -12.42 2.23
CA ALA A 124 -3.67 -13.84 2.53
C ALA A 124 -4.98 -14.66 2.58
N LEU A 125 -6.12 -14.01 2.73
CA LEU A 125 -7.46 -14.62 2.74
C LEU A 125 -8.16 -14.53 1.38
N GLU A 126 -7.48 -14.04 0.31
CA GLU A 126 -8.05 -13.93 -1.03
C GLU A 126 -8.71 -15.23 -1.52
N PRO A 127 -8.17 -16.45 -1.27
CA PRO A 127 -8.82 -17.70 -1.71
C PRO A 127 -10.21 -17.94 -1.11
N ILE A 128 -10.52 -17.33 0.01
CA ILE A 128 -11.84 -17.45 0.69
C ILE A 128 -12.59 -16.11 0.72
N HIS A 129 -12.17 -15.13 -0.08
CA HIS A 129 -12.74 -13.79 -0.08
C HIS A 129 -14.25 -13.80 -0.29
N GLU A 130 -14.73 -14.46 -1.34
CA GLU A 130 -16.17 -14.53 -1.64
C GLU A 130 -16.97 -15.17 -0.50
N TRP A 131 -16.45 -16.25 0.06
CA TRP A 131 -17.09 -16.92 1.18
C TRP A 131 -17.15 -16.03 2.44
N LEU A 132 -16.07 -15.28 2.76
CA LEU A 132 -16.09 -14.32 3.86
C LEU A 132 -17.14 -13.25 3.64
N TRP A 133 -17.25 -12.79 2.40
CA TRP A 133 -18.08 -11.69 1.98
C TRP A 133 -19.57 -12.04 1.95
N GLU A 134 -19.90 -13.24 1.48
CA GLU A 134 -21.28 -13.69 1.31
C GLU A 134 -21.82 -14.46 2.50
N ALA A 135 -20.94 -15.13 3.26
CA ALA A 135 -21.38 -16.07 4.28
C ALA A 135 -20.96 -15.70 5.72
N VAL A 136 -19.92 -14.88 5.94
CA VAL A 136 -19.44 -14.58 7.28
C VAL A 136 -19.75 -13.14 7.70
N PHE A 137 -19.34 -12.16 6.90
CA PHE A 137 -19.53 -10.76 7.27
C PHE A 137 -21.00 -10.35 7.36
N PRO A 138 -21.94 -10.83 6.52
CA PRO A 138 -23.36 -10.56 6.67
C PRO A 138 -23.97 -11.10 7.98
N GLU A 139 -23.36 -12.12 8.58
CA GLU A 139 -23.83 -12.74 9.81
C GLU A 139 -23.29 -12.04 11.09
N LEU A 140 -22.43 -11.04 10.93
CA LEU A 140 -22.03 -10.19 12.05
C LEU A 140 -23.22 -9.35 12.52
N PRO A 141 -23.24 -8.93 13.80
CA PRO A 141 -24.33 -8.11 14.31
C PRO A 141 -24.57 -6.87 13.43
N ALA A 142 -25.83 -6.67 13.04
CA ALA A 142 -26.22 -5.59 12.13
C ALA A 142 -25.92 -4.19 12.68
N ARG A 143 -25.80 -4.04 14.00
CA ARG A 143 -25.53 -2.77 14.68
C ARG A 143 -24.27 -2.82 15.52
N GLY A 144 -23.56 -1.71 15.54
CA GLY A 144 -22.40 -1.54 16.43
C GLY A 144 -21.15 -2.32 16.04
N HIS A 145 -21.13 -3.01 14.90
CA HIS A 145 -19.94 -3.73 14.43
C HIS A 145 -19.37 -3.08 13.16
N LEU A 146 -18.04 -2.93 13.14
CA LEU A 146 -17.27 -2.44 12.01
C LEU A 146 -16.19 -3.47 11.65
N VAL A 147 -16.12 -3.85 10.41
CA VAL A 147 -15.01 -4.63 9.85
C VAL A 147 -14.01 -3.66 9.25
N VAL A 148 -12.73 -3.80 9.59
CA VAL A 148 -11.62 -3.02 9.02
C VAL A 148 -10.66 -4.00 8.37
N LEU A 149 -10.67 -4.04 7.05
CA LEU A 149 -9.77 -4.88 6.27
C LEU A 149 -8.53 -4.09 5.89
N ALA A 150 -7.35 -4.66 6.04
CA ALA A 150 -6.11 -4.09 5.53
C ALA A 150 -5.49 -5.04 4.50
N SER A 151 -5.33 -4.57 3.27
CA SER A 151 -4.74 -5.33 2.17
C SER A 151 -3.79 -4.49 1.33
N ARG A 152 -2.97 -5.17 0.52
CA ARG A 152 -2.10 -4.50 -0.46
C ARG A 152 -2.84 -4.17 -1.74
N GLY A 153 -3.78 -5.01 -2.16
CA GLY A 153 -4.56 -4.84 -3.39
C GLY A 153 -5.78 -3.93 -3.22
N ILE A 154 -6.25 -3.41 -4.33
CA ILE A 154 -7.53 -2.69 -4.41
C ILE A 154 -8.70 -3.63 -4.08
N PRO A 155 -9.80 -3.06 -3.55
CA PRO A 155 -11.01 -3.82 -3.26
C PRO A 155 -11.55 -4.58 -4.46
N ALA A 156 -12.01 -5.80 -4.25
CA ALA A 156 -12.68 -6.59 -5.29
C ALA A 156 -13.83 -5.81 -5.93
N ALA A 157 -14.03 -5.98 -7.24
CA ALA A 157 -15.08 -5.27 -7.96
C ALA A 157 -16.46 -5.62 -7.41
N SER A 158 -16.68 -6.87 -7.00
CA SER A 158 -17.94 -7.39 -6.48
C SER A 158 -18.55 -6.52 -5.38
N TRP A 159 -17.80 -6.17 -4.34
CA TRP A 159 -18.36 -5.38 -3.24
C TRP A 159 -18.54 -3.89 -3.60
N ARG A 160 -17.77 -3.35 -4.57
CA ARG A 160 -17.97 -1.99 -5.06
C ARG A 160 -19.23 -1.84 -5.92
N THR A 161 -19.66 -2.93 -6.56
CA THR A 161 -20.84 -2.98 -7.43
C THR A 161 -22.07 -3.52 -6.73
N ASP A 162 -21.92 -4.25 -5.63
CA ASP A 162 -23.06 -4.75 -4.84
C ASP A 162 -23.80 -3.59 -4.16
N PRO A 163 -25.13 -3.41 -4.42
CA PRO A 163 -25.89 -2.30 -3.86
C PRO A 163 -25.94 -2.33 -2.32
N GLY A 164 -25.94 -3.51 -1.71
CA GLY A 164 -25.99 -3.69 -0.25
C GLY A 164 -24.72 -3.23 0.45
N TRP A 165 -23.56 -3.48 -0.15
CA TRP A 165 -22.27 -3.09 0.40
C TRP A 165 -21.83 -1.69 0.01
N ARG A 166 -22.14 -1.23 -1.19
CA ARG A 166 -21.71 0.09 -1.70
C ARG A 166 -22.03 1.25 -0.76
N THR A 167 -23.14 1.18 -0.03
CA THR A 167 -23.55 2.21 0.93
C THR A 167 -22.98 1.98 2.34
N ARG A 168 -22.43 0.78 2.59
CA ARG A 168 -21.93 0.34 3.91
C ARG A 168 -20.42 0.21 3.97
N ALA A 169 -19.74 0.23 2.84
CA ALA A 169 -18.30 0.11 2.76
C ALA A 169 -17.65 1.43 2.38
N ARG A 170 -16.52 1.74 3.03
CA ARG A 170 -15.68 2.91 2.73
C ARG A 170 -14.27 2.45 2.40
N HIS A 171 -13.75 2.87 1.25
CA HIS A 171 -12.37 2.66 0.86
C HIS A 171 -11.48 3.76 1.45
N LEU A 172 -10.38 3.36 2.07
CA LEU A 172 -9.37 4.22 2.69
C LEU A 172 -7.99 3.89 2.09
N PRO A 173 -7.65 4.45 0.92
CA PRO A 173 -6.33 4.28 0.34
C PRO A 173 -5.30 5.05 1.16
N LEU A 174 -4.18 4.40 1.53
CA LEU A 174 -3.08 5.05 2.24
C LEU A 174 -2.01 5.52 1.25
N GLU A 175 -1.74 6.81 1.30
CA GLU A 175 -0.68 7.45 0.56
C GLU A 175 0.63 7.50 1.38
N PRO A 176 1.80 7.67 0.76
CA PRO A 176 3.03 8.03 1.46
C PRO A 176 2.83 9.25 2.36
N TRP A 177 3.64 9.37 3.39
CA TRP A 177 3.63 10.57 4.22
C TRP A 177 3.95 11.81 3.39
N SER A 178 3.24 12.88 3.65
CA SER A 178 3.61 14.21 3.17
C SER A 178 4.99 14.61 3.72
N PRO A 179 5.69 15.57 3.11
CA PRO A 179 6.94 16.08 3.65
C PRO A 179 6.83 16.56 5.11
N VAL A 180 5.67 17.09 5.50
CA VAL A 180 5.40 17.56 6.88
C VAL A 180 5.33 16.38 7.84
N GLU A 181 4.58 15.33 7.51
CA GLU A 181 4.45 14.13 8.34
C GLU A 181 5.79 13.39 8.49
N ALA A 182 6.53 13.22 7.39
CA ALA A 182 7.84 12.59 7.41
C ALA A 182 8.85 13.39 8.25
N THR A 183 8.84 14.74 8.14
CA THR A 183 9.64 15.64 8.97
C THR A 183 9.30 15.47 10.45
N GLU A 184 8.02 15.46 10.78
CA GLU A 184 7.56 15.30 12.17
C GLU A 184 8.00 13.96 12.75
N TYR A 185 7.90 12.87 11.99
CA TYR A 185 8.40 11.56 12.41
C TYR A 185 9.90 11.61 12.71
N LEU A 186 10.69 12.14 11.78
CA LEU A 186 12.16 12.22 11.93
C LEU A 186 12.58 13.08 13.13
N ARG A 187 11.87 14.17 13.42
CA ARG A 187 12.07 14.97 14.63
C ARG A 187 11.78 14.17 15.91
N ARG A 188 10.66 13.45 15.93
CA ARG A 188 10.27 12.61 17.09
C ARG A 188 11.27 11.49 17.36
N VAL A 189 11.89 10.95 16.33
CA VAL A 189 12.94 9.92 16.43
C VAL A 189 14.28 10.52 16.88
N GLY A 190 14.49 11.83 16.71
CA GLY A 190 15.71 12.52 17.14
C GLY A 190 16.74 12.74 16.03
N ILE A 191 16.33 12.74 14.77
CA ILE A 191 17.21 13.10 13.65
C ILE A 191 17.55 14.60 13.72
N PRO A 192 18.84 15.01 13.64
CA PRO A 192 19.23 16.40 13.60
C PRO A 192 18.61 17.14 12.39
N GLU A 193 18.13 18.36 12.60
CA GLU A 193 17.34 19.13 11.62
C GLU A 193 18.01 19.22 10.23
N ARG A 194 19.32 19.41 10.18
CA ARG A 194 20.10 19.48 8.92
C ARG A 194 20.04 18.21 8.05
N HIS A 195 19.62 17.07 8.62
CA HIS A 195 19.53 15.77 7.92
C HIS A 195 18.10 15.39 7.56
N ILE A 196 17.09 16.11 8.05
CA ILE A 196 15.68 15.78 7.87
C ILE A 196 15.27 15.92 6.41
N GLU A 197 15.47 17.10 5.82
CA GLU A 197 15.06 17.35 4.43
C GLU A 197 15.73 16.39 3.42
N PRO A 198 17.05 16.12 3.49
CA PRO A 198 17.67 15.11 2.65
C PRO A 198 17.08 13.71 2.81
N LEU A 199 16.75 13.27 4.04
CA LEU A 199 16.14 11.97 4.29
C LEU A 199 14.70 11.91 3.74
N VAL A 200 13.89 12.93 3.94
CA VAL A 200 12.54 13.03 3.39
C VAL A 200 12.57 12.93 1.87
N ARG A 201 13.47 13.66 1.23
CA ARG A 201 13.64 13.65 -0.23
C ARG A 201 14.07 12.27 -0.74
N ALA A 202 15.05 11.65 -0.10
CA ALA A 202 15.58 10.34 -0.51
C ALA A 202 14.56 9.22 -0.36
N THR A 203 13.74 9.24 0.71
CA THR A 203 12.75 8.20 1.01
C THR A 203 11.40 8.42 0.34
N GLY A 204 11.14 9.64 -0.18
CA GLY A 204 9.88 10.00 -0.81
C GLY A 204 8.66 9.91 0.11
N GLY A 205 8.86 10.00 1.43
CA GLY A 205 7.80 9.91 2.43
C GLY A 205 7.24 8.50 2.65
N GLN A 206 7.83 7.46 2.06
CA GLN A 206 7.38 6.10 2.31
C GLN A 206 7.71 5.70 3.76
N PRO A 207 6.72 5.40 4.63
CA PRO A 207 6.94 5.27 6.07
C PRO A 207 8.00 4.26 6.47
N LEU A 208 8.04 3.09 5.81
CA LEU A 208 9.06 2.07 6.08
C LEU A 208 10.46 2.57 5.70
N ALA A 209 10.59 3.22 4.53
CA ALA A 209 11.87 3.78 4.10
C ALA A 209 12.37 4.87 5.06
N VAL A 210 11.47 5.77 5.49
CA VAL A 210 11.80 6.83 6.46
C VAL A 210 12.28 6.23 7.79
N ALA A 211 11.56 5.21 8.29
CA ALA A 211 11.93 4.55 9.55
C ALA A 211 13.27 3.82 9.46
N LEU A 212 13.51 3.08 8.38
CA LEU A 212 14.75 2.34 8.15
C LEU A 212 15.95 3.27 7.95
N ALA A 213 15.76 4.38 7.22
CA ALA A 213 16.81 5.38 7.04
C ALA A 213 17.16 6.06 8.36
N ALA A 214 16.17 6.38 9.19
CA ALA A 214 16.38 6.93 10.52
C ALA A 214 17.14 5.94 11.44
N ASP A 215 16.74 4.66 11.45
CA ASP A 215 17.42 3.62 12.22
C ASP A 215 18.87 3.45 11.78
N ALA A 216 19.12 3.34 10.47
CA ALA A 216 20.46 3.19 9.92
C ALA A 216 21.37 4.40 10.25
N PHE A 217 20.81 5.62 10.26
CA PHE A 217 21.52 6.83 10.63
C PHE A 217 21.86 6.87 12.12
N LEU A 218 20.90 6.54 12.99
CA LEU A 218 21.05 6.65 14.44
C LEU A 218 21.86 5.50 15.05
N THR A 219 21.62 4.26 14.60
CA THR A 219 22.18 3.07 15.24
C THR A 219 23.49 2.61 14.62
N ARG A 220 23.63 2.76 13.31
CA ARG A 220 24.81 2.27 12.57
C ARG A 220 25.79 3.37 12.23
N ALA A 221 25.53 4.62 12.63
CA ALA A 221 26.31 5.81 12.31
C ALA A 221 26.72 5.88 10.83
N LYS A 222 25.85 5.39 9.94
CA LYS A 222 26.10 5.39 8.50
C LYS A 222 25.99 6.79 7.94
N PRO A 223 26.82 7.14 6.94
CA PRO A 223 26.59 8.34 6.15
C PRO A 223 25.15 8.38 5.62
N LEU A 224 24.60 9.59 5.49
CA LEU A 224 23.20 9.81 5.11
C LEU A 224 22.83 9.08 3.82
N GLU A 225 23.72 9.12 2.82
CA GLU A 225 23.51 8.48 1.51
C GLU A 225 23.42 6.95 1.63
N GLU A 226 24.29 6.33 2.45
CA GLU A 226 24.24 4.88 2.68
C GLU A 226 22.98 4.46 3.46
N ALA A 227 22.53 5.28 4.42
CA ALA A 227 21.31 5.01 5.16
C ALA A 227 20.07 5.08 4.26
N ALA A 228 19.99 6.08 3.39
CA ALA A 228 18.92 6.21 2.41
C ALA A 228 18.93 5.08 1.38
N LEU A 229 20.10 4.68 0.89
CA LEU A 229 20.23 3.56 -0.07
C LEU A 229 19.82 2.22 0.56
N ALA A 230 20.22 1.95 1.80
CA ALA A 230 19.82 0.75 2.51
C ALA A 230 18.29 0.67 2.68
N ALA A 231 17.66 1.79 3.05
CA ALA A 231 16.21 1.88 3.15
C ALA A 231 15.51 1.65 1.81
N THR A 232 16.05 2.22 0.73
CA THR A 232 15.53 2.02 -0.64
C THR A 232 15.55 0.54 -1.03
N ARG A 233 16.66 -0.17 -0.78
CA ARG A 233 16.78 -1.60 -1.08
C ARG A 233 15.77 -2.45 -0.31
N GLU A 234 15.53 -2.16 0.96
CA GLU A 234 14.56 -2.90 1.77
C GLU A 234 13.13 -2.70 1.25
N VAL A 235 12.76 -1.47 0.89
CA VAL A 235 11.45 -1.19 0.27
C VAL A 235 11.32 -1.88 -1.07
N SER A 236 12.33 -1.81 -1.94
CA SER A 236 12.32 -2.49 -3.24
C SER A 236 12.16 -4.01 -3.07
N ALA A 237 12.88 -4.61 -2.12
CA ALA A 237 12.73 -6.03 -1.81
C ALA A 237 11.29 -6.37 -1.38
N SER A 238 10.65 -5.53 -0.58
CA SER A 238 9.24 -5.70 -0.18
C SER A 238 8.27 -5.62 -1.36
N LEU A 239 8.48 -4.68 -2.30
CA LEU A 239 7.67 -4.54 -3.52
C LEU A 239 7.88 -5.72 -4.46
N MET A 240 9.14 -6.13 -4.68
CA MET A 240 9.47 -7.29 -5.51
C MET A 240 8.93 -8.59 -4.93
N TRP A 241 8.94 -8.75 -3.61
CA TRP A 241 8.34 -9.91 -2.96
C TRP A 241 6.82 -10.01 -3.21
N GLU A 242 6.10 -8.88 -3.27
CA GLU A 242 4.67 -8.84 -3.62
C GLU A 242 4.42 -9.36 -5.05
N ALA A 243 5.37 -9.15 -5.95
CA ALA A 243 5.31 -9.53 -7.35
C ALA A 243 5.84 -10.96 -7.65
N ALA A 244 6.72 -11.50 -6.79
CA ALA A 244 7.51 -12.69 -7.07
C ALA A 244 6.68 -13.94 -7.39
N GLY A 245 5.62 -14.20 -6.63
CA GLY A 245 4.75 -15.35 -6.86
C GLY A 245 3.99 -15.33 -8.19
N LYS A 246 3.95 -14.19 -8.89
CA LYS A 246 3.20 -13.96 -10.13
C LYS A 246 4.12 -13.73 -11.35
N LYS A 247 5.43 -13.87 -11.17
CA LYS A 247 6.46 -13.65 -12.21
C LYS A 247 6.34 -12.28 -12.90
N LEU A 248 6.12 -11.22 -12.10
CA LEU A 248 5.90 -9.87 -12.59
C LEU A 248 7.16 -8.99 -12.57
N GLU A 249 8.27 -9.47 -12.00
CA GLU A 249 9.50 -8.72 -11.84
C GLU A 249 9.99 -8.08 -13.16
N PRO A 250 10.02 -8.79 -14.32
CA PRO A 250 10.45 -8.19 -15.56
C PRO A 250 9.55 -7.04 -16.04
N LEU A 251 8.25 -7.11 -15.74
CA LEU A 251 7.30 -6.05 -16.09
C LEU A 251 7.44 -4.84 -15.16
N LEU A 252 7.71 -5.07 -13.88
CA LEU A 252 8.00 -3.99 -12.93
C LEU A 252 9.29 -3.26 -13.27
N GLU A 253 10.31 -3.96 -13.76
CA GLU A 253 11.56 -3.34 -14.25
C GLU A 253 11.28 -2.38 -15.44
N VAL A 254 10.40 -2.77 -16.34
CA VAL A 254 9.97 -1.90 -17.46
C VAL A 254 9.23 -0.68 -16.93
N LEU A 255 8.27 -0.85 -16.02
CA LEU A 255 7.52 0.24 -15.40
C LEU A 255 8.39 1.16 -14.54
N ALA A 256 9.46 0.63 -13.94
CA ALA A 256 10.40 1.47 -13.20
C ALA A 256 11.16 2.41 -14.16
N VAL A 257 11.55 1.92 -15.33
CA VAL A 257 12.28 2.72 -16.34
C VAL A 257 11.36 3.68 -17.08
N VAL A 258 10.15 3.24 -17.45
CA VAL A 258 9.20 4.03 -18.24
C VAL A 258 8.01 4.43 -17.38
N PRO A 259 7.72 5.74 -17.23
CA PRO A 259 6.64 6.21 -16.34
C PRO A 259 5.25 5.69 -16.68
N GLU A 260 4.95 5.53 -17.96
CA GLU A 260 3.67 5.02 -18.46
C GLU A 260 3.91 4.04 -19.60
N VAL A 261 3.36 2.83 -19.49
CA VAL A 261 3.58 1.73 -20.43
C VAL A 261 2.26 1.15 -20.89
N ASP A 262 1.97 1.29 -22.18
CA ASP A 262 0.86 0.60 -22.84
C ASP A 262 1.27 -0.82 -23.29
N LEU A 263 0.29 -1.65 -23.67
CA LEU A 263 0.57 -3.01 -24.11
C LEU A 263 1.53 -3.13 -25.30
N PRO A 264 1.41 -2.29 -26.37
CA PRO A 264 2.42 -2.26 -27.42
C PRO A 264 3.83 -1.92 -26.91
N LEU A 265 3.97 -1.00 -25.96
CA LEU A 265 5.28 -0.62 -25.42
C LEU A 265 5.89 -1.74 -24.55
N PHE A 266 5.07 -2.47 -23.79
CA PHE A 266 5.54 -3.67 -23.10
C PHE A 266 6.13 -4.70 -24.07
N ARG A 267 5.47 -4.94 -25.21
CA ARG A 267 5.96 -5.89 -26.23
C ARG A 267 7.29 -5.50 -26.86
N GLU A 268 7.58 -4.21 -26.93
CA GLU A 268 8.82 -3.69 -27.51
C GLU A 268 9.96 -3.61 -26.49
N VAL A 269 9.67 -3.35 -25.23
CA VAL A 269 10.69 -3.09 -24.20
C VAL A 269 11.01 -4.33 -23.37
N ALA A 270 10.00 -5.12 -23.00
CA ALA A 270 10.20 -6.35 -22.21
C ALA A 270 10.90 -7.45 -23.01
N ASP A 271 11.47 -8.43 -22.33
CA ASP A 271 12.12 -9.58 -22.98
C ASP A 271 11.11 -10.52 -23.65
N ALA A 272 9.91 -10.59 -23.09
CA ALA A 272 8.79 -11.35 -23.65
C ALA A 272 7.49 -10.55 -23.49
N PRO A 273 6.53 -10.71 -24.40
CA PRO A 273 5.22 -10.10 -24.28
C PRO A 273 4.53 -10.57 -22.98
N PRO A 274 3.90 -9.67 -22.22
CA PRO A 274 3.13 -10.07 -21.04
C PRO A 274 1.92 -10.93 -21.44
N SER A 275 1.61 -11.94 -20.63
CA SER A 275 0.35 -12.68 -20.73
C SER A 275 -0.81 -11.88 -20.15
N ASP A 276 -2.06 -12.24 -20.53
CA ASP A 276 -3.26 -11.61 -19.95
C ASP A 276 -3.33 -11.82 -18.44
N GLU A 277 -2.91 -13.00 -17.95
CA GLU A 277 -2.83 -13.29 -16.52
C GLU A 277 -1.84 -12.36 -15.80
N GLN A 278 -0.66 -12.11 -16.40
CA GLN A 278 0.31 -11.18 -15.86
C GLN A 278 -0.20 -9.75 -15.85
N LEU A 279 -0.90 -9.30 -16.90
CA LEU A 279 -1.49 -7.95 -16.95
C LEU A 279 -2.58 -7.77 -15.90
N LEU A 280 -3.45 -8.77 -15.71
CA LEU A 280 -4.46 -8.76 -14.64
C LEU A 280 -3.79 -8.75 -13.26
N ALA A 281 -2.74 -9.55 -13.06
CA ALA A 281 -2.02 -9.59 -11.81
C ALA A 281 -1.26 -8.29 -11.51
N LEU A 282 -0.69 -7.66 -12.56
CA LEU A 282 -0.01 -6.36 -12.47
C LEU A 282 -0.97 -5.26 -11.99
N GLY A 283 -2.17 -5.18 -12.58
CA GLY A 283 -3.19 -4.21 -12.19
C GLY A 283 -3.78 -4.40 -10.79
N ARG A 284 -3.48 -5.52 -10.12
CA ARG A 284 -3.89 -5.79 -8.72
C ARG A 284 -2.84 -5.41 -7.70
N LEU A 285 -1.61 -5.07 -8.12
CA LEU A 285 -0.58 -4.62 -7.21
C LEU A 285 -0.93 -3.23 -6.66
N SER A 286 -0.71 -3.03 -5.37
CA SER A 286 -1.10 -1.82 -4.65
C SER A 286 -0.34 -0.55 -5.06
N PHE A 287 0.74 -0.70 -5.78
CA PHE A 287 1.64 0.37 -6.22
C PHE A 287 1.69 0.52 -7.76
N VAL A 288 0.79 -0.17 -8.46
CA VAL A 288 0.59 -0.03 -9.91
C VAL A 288 -0.71 0.72 -10.15
N GLU A 289 -0.65 1.74 -10.99
CA GLU A 289 -1.79 2.58 -11.36
C GLU A 289 -2.22 2.29 -12.80
N PRO A 290 -3.52 2.14 -13.06
CA PRO A 290 -4.03 2.19 -14.41
C PRO A 290 -3.90 3.63 -14.94
N THR A 291 -3.31 3.79 -16.12
CA THR A 291 -3.20 5.07 -16.82
C THR A 291 -4.18 5.11 -18.01
N GLY A 292 -4.25 6.21 -18.72
CA GLY A 292 -5.19 6.40 -19.84
C GLY A 292 -5.05 5.41 -21.01
N GLY A 293 -4.02 4.56 -21.01
CA GLY A 293 -3.79 3.57 -22.07
C GLY A 293 -2.96 2.36 -21.61
N GLY A 294 -2.61 2.27 -20.32
CA GLY A 294 -1.74 1.22 -19.83
C GLY A 294 -1.55 1.22 -18.32
N PHE A 295 -0.31 1.08 -17.89
CA PHE A 295 0.08 1.00 -16.49
C PHE A 295 1.21 1.97 -16.16
N GLY A 296 1.22 2.49 -14.94
CA GLY A 296 2.31 3.23 -14.33
C GLY A 296 2.58 2.72 -12.93
N LEU A 297 3.68 3.17 -12.32
CA LEU A 297 3.94 2.96 -10.90
C LEU A 297 3.67 4.26 -10.14
N HIS A 298 3.18 4.13 -8.91
CA HIS A 298 3.25 5.26 -7.97
C HIS A 298 4.67 5.81 -7.90
N ASP A 299 4.83 7.11 -7.89
CA ASP A 299 6.13 7.79 -7.95
C ASP A 299 7.15 7.26 -6.94
N VAL A 300 6.71 6.98 -5.71
CA VAL A 300 7.58 6.45 -4.66
C VAL A 300 8.05 5.04 -5.01
N ALA A 301 7.14 4.16 -5.44
CA ALA A 301 7.48 2.80 -5.86
C ALA A 301 8.42 2.81 -7.06
N ARG A 302 8.12 3.65 -8.07
CA ARG A 302 8.97 3.84 -9.24
C ARG A 302 10.39 4.23 -8.85
N ARG A 303 10.53 5.23 -7.97
CA ARG A 303 11.84 5.71 -7.50
C ARG A 303 12.64 4.60 -6.84
N HIS A 304 12.03 3.85 -5.91
CA HIS A 304 12.72 2.76 -5.21
C HIS A 304 13.13 1.63 -6.15
N LEU A 305 12.22 1.15 -7.01
CA LEU A 305 12.49 0.08 -7.96
C LEU A 305 13.53 0.50 -9.01
N LEU A 306 13.49 1.74 -9.49
CA LEU A 306 14.48 2.27 -10.43
C LEU A 306 15.88 2.37 -9.80
N THR A 307 15.98 2.86 -8.58
CA THR A 307 17.24 2.95 -7.84
C THR A 307 17.82 1.56 -7.59
N ASP A 308 16.99 0.61 -7.12
CA ASP A 308 17.41 -0.76 -6.91
C ASP A 308 17.89 -1.42 -8.22
N LEU A 309 17.16 -1.27 -9.32
CA LEU A 309 17.54 -1.83 -10.62
C LEU A 309 18.88 -1.26 -11.11
N ARG A 310 19.09 0.05 -10.95
CA ARG A 310 20.36 0.70 -11.35
C ARG A 310 21.55 0.20 -10.54
N ASP A 311 21.34 -0.04 -9.24
CA ASP A 311 22.42 -0.47 -8.34
C ASP A 311 22.69 -1.97 -8.45
N ARG A 312 21.62 -2.78 -8.56
CA ARG A 312 21.70 -4.24 -8.60
C ARG A 312 22.13 -4.77 -9.95
N ASP A 313 21.59 -4.20 -11.03
CA ASP A 313 21.88 -4.61 -12.40
C ASP A 313 21.95 -3.42 -13.37
N PRO A 314 23.08 -2.67 -13.37
CA PRO A 314 23.28 -1.53 -14.26
C PRO A 314 23.23 -1.90 -15.74
N ALA A 315 23.56 -3.15 -16.10
CA ALA A 315 23.54 -3.61 -17.48
C ALA A 315 22.09 -3.77 -17.95
N ARG A 316 21.25 -4.40 -17.14
CA ARG A 316 19.83 -4.56 -17.37
C ARG A 316 19.12 -3.20 -17.50
N PHE A 317 19.39 -2.29 -16.57
CA PHE A 317 18.85 -0.92 -16.64
C PHE A 317 19.18 -0.25 -17.99
N ARG A 318 20.45 -0.31 -18.44
CA ARG A 318 20.86 0.28 -19.73
C ARG A 318 20.15 -0.36 -20.93
N ILE A 319 19.94 -1.67 -20.91
CA ILE A 319 19.21 -2.39 -21.96
C ILE A 319 17.77 -1.92 -22.05
N LEU A 320 17.04 -1.94 -20.92
CA LEU A 320 15.64 -1.52 -20.86
C LEU A 320 15.48 -0.05 -21.27
N ARG A 321 16.34 0.83 -20.76
CA ARG A 321 16.35 2.24 -21.11
C ARG A 321 16.54 2.47 -22.61
N ARG A 322 17.52 1.80 -23.21
CA ARG A 322 17.79 1.92 -24.65
C ARG A 322 16.60 1.46 -25.49
N ARG A 323 15.99 0.32 -25.13
CA ARG A 323 14.79 -0.20 -25.80
C ARG A 323 13.63 0.78 -25.68
N ALA A 324 13.40 1.31 -24.46
CA ALA A 324 12.33 2.27 -24.18
C ALA A 324 12.48 3.56 -25.01
N VAL A 325 13.68 4.15 -25.03
CA VAL A 325 13.95 5.35 -25.83
C VAL A 325 13.73 5.07 -27.31
N HIS A 326 14.23 3.96 -27.83
CA HIS A 326 14.05 3.59 -29.24
C HIS A 326 12.57 3.40 -29.59
N ALA A 327 11.81 2.67 -28.77
CA ALA A 327 10.39 2.43 -28.97
C ALA A 327 9.55 3.73 -28.90
N LEU A 328 9.85 4.61 -27.94
CA LEU A 328 9.17 5.89 -27.80
C LEU A 328 9.48 6.85 -28.97
N MET A 329 10.74 6.90 -29.41
CA MET A 329 11.13 7.72 -30.55
C MET A 329 10.46 7.26 -31.86
N ALA A 330 10.39 5.94 -32.10
CA ALA A 330 9.71 5.39 -33.28
C ALA A 330 8.22 5.74 -33.36
N ARG A 331 7.58 5.98 -32.20
CA ARG A 331 6.16 6.36 -32.12
C ARG A 331 5.92 7.86 -32.27
N LEU A 332 6.96 8.69 -32.14
CA LEU A 332 6.82 10.14 -32.10
C LEU A 332 6.28 10.69 -33.43
N ASP A 333 6.73 10.12 -34.57
CA ASP A 333 6.36 10.61 -35.89
C ASP A 333 4.89 10.37 -36.26
N SER A 334 4.32 9.26 -35.81
CA SER A 334 2.93 8.87 -36.10
C SER A 334 1.93 9.33 -35.01
N ALA A 335 2.41 9.91 -33.89
CA ALA A 335 1.59 10.26 -32.76
C ALA A 335 0.78 11.56 -32.96
N ASN A 336 -0.45 11.60 -32.46
CA ASN A 336 -1.23 12.83 -32.37
C ASN A 336 -0.64 13.78 -31.31
N ARG A 337 -1.09 15.05 -31.29
CA ARG A 337 -0.54 16.09 -30.38
C ARG A 337 -0.54 15.69 -28.90
N LYS A 338 -1.59 15.04 -28.41
CA LYS A 338 -1.71 14.61 -27.00
C LYS A 338 -0.68 13.51 -26.70
N THR A 339 -0.60 12.50 -27.57
CA THR A 339 0.35 11.38 -27.44
C THR A 339 1.79 11.84 -27.56
N ARG A 340 2.10 12.79 -28.47
CA ARG A 340 3.44 13.39 -28.58
C ARG A 340 3.90 14.05 -27.29
N ARG A 341 3.01 14.79 -26.61
CA ARG A 341 3.34 15.40 -25.30
C ARG A 341 3.65 14.34 -24.25
N ALA A 342 2.86 13.27 -24.16
CA ALA A 342 3.11 12.16 -23.23
C ALA A 342 4.43 11.44 -23.51
N ILE A 343 4.73 11.16 -24.79
CA ILE A 343 6.00 10.57 -25.22
C ILE A 343 7.18 11.49 -24.85
N ALA A 344 7.08 12.79 -25.14
CA ALA A 344 8.12 13.75 -24.82
C ALA A 344 8.38 13.82 -23.30
N ALA A 345 7.33 13.85 -22.49
CA ALA A 345 7.44 13.81 -21.02
C ALA A 345 8.14 12.52 -20.54
N SER A 346 7.77 11.36 -21.08
CA SER A 346 8.43 10.09 -20.76
C SER A 346 9.90 10.08 -21.15
N LEU A 347 10.25 10.58 -22.33
CA LEU A 347 11.64 10.69 -22.78
C LEU A 347 12.46 11.63 -21.91
N LEU A 348 11.90 12.77 -21.50
CA LEU A 348 12.54 13.69 -20.56
C LEU A 348 12.79 13.02 -19.20
N THR A 349 11.81 12.32 -18.66
CA THR A 349 11.94 11.59 -17.40
C THR A 349 13.03 10.52 -17.48
N ILE A 350 13.03 9.68 -18.54
CA ILE A 350 14.04 8.63 -18.76
C ILE A 350 15.45 9.25 -18.93
N SER A 351 15.55 10.45 -19.49
CA SER A 351 16.82 11.16 -19.67
C SER A 351 17.30 11.82 -18.40
N ALA A 352 16.40 12.44 -17.64
CA ALA A 352 16.70 13.05 -16.33
C ALA A 352 17.22 12.05 -15.29
N ASP A 353 16.71 10.82 -15.32
CA ASP A 353 17.15 9.72 -14.44
C ASP A 353 18.65 9.36 -14.58
N THR A 354 19.36 9.93 -15.55
CA THR A 354 20.81 9.66 -15.80
C THR A 354 21.73 10.81 -15.45
N LEU A 355 21.18 11.99 -15.17
CA LEU A 355 21.98 13.13 -14.76
C LEU A 355 22.27 13.00 -13.24
N PRO A 356 23.54 13.19 -12.78
CA PRO A 356 23.81 13.32 -11.36
C PRO A 356 23.03 14.53 -10.86
N SER A 357 22.19 14.34 -9.84
CA SER A 357 21.34 15.28 -9.12
C SER A 357 21.53 16.78 -9.48
N VAL A 358 21.09 17.17 -10.66
CA VAL A 358 20.69 18.53 -10.95
C VAL A 358 19.25 18.61 -10.40
N GLU A 359 18.99 19.61 -9.59
CA GLU A 359 17.69 19.81 -8.91
C GLU A 359 16.52 19.47 -9.85
N PRO A 360 15.54 18.68 -9.37
CA PRO A 360 14.39 18.37 -10.22
C PRO A 360 13.75 19.70 -10.59
N TYR A 361 13.53 19.92 -11.88
CA TYR A 361 12.73 21.03 -12.37
C TYR A 361 11.36 21.02 -11.66
N ALA A 362 11.29 21.69 -10.53
CA ALA A 362 10.05 22.07 -9.89
C ALA A 362 9.46 23.19 -10.74
N ASN A 363 8.73 22.85 -11.77
CA ASN A 363 7.78 23.69 -12.51
C ASN A 363 7.70 23.25 -13.98
N LEU A 364 7.13 22.06 -14.23
CA LEU A 364 6.66 21.71 -15.58
C LEU A 364 5.39 22.49 -16.02
N ASN A 365 4.92 23.45 -15.18
CA ASN A 365 3.92 24.43 -15.61
C ASN A 365 4.46 25.49 -16.59
N ALA A 366 5.76 25.47 -16.90
CA ALA A 366 6.37 26.40 -17.86
C ALA A 366 6.31 25.93 -19.32
N LEU A 367 5.70 24.77 -19.62
CA LEU A 367 5.53 24.28 -20.99
C LEU A 367 4.37 24.95 -21.77
N ASP A 368 3.65 25.88 -21.15
CA ASP A 368 2.69 26.74 -21.87
C ASP A 368 3.38 27.86 -22.69
N ALA A 369 4.68 28.02 -22.60
CA ALA A 369 5.44 29.11 -23.23
C ALA A 369 6.21 28.73 -24.50
N VAL A 370 6.11 27.52 -25.00
CA VAL A 370 6.66 27.16 -26.31
C VAL A 370 5.52 27.08 -27.32
N GLN A 371 5.07 28.25 -27.76
CA GLN A 371 4.49 28.44 -29.08
C GLN A 371 5.62 28.27 -30.09
N LEU A 372 5.67 27.13 -30.77
CA LEU A 372 6.20 26.95 -32.11
C LEU A 372 5.45 25.80 -32.79
#